data_a0860cdf51f0d396b2d1980129b182a0
#
_entry.id   a0860cdf51f0d396b2d1980129b182a0
#
_cell.length_a   1.000
_cell.length_b   1.000
_cell.length_c   1.000
_cell.angle_alpha   90.00
_cell.angle_beta   90.00
_cell.angle_gamma   90.00
#
_symmetry.space_group_name_H-M   'P 1'
#
loop_
_entity.id
_entity.type
_entity.pdbx_description
1 polymer ?
#
loop_
_entity_poly.entity_id
_entity_poly.type
_entity_poly.pdbx_seq_one_letter_code
_entity_poly.pdbx_strand_id
1 'polypeptide(L)'
;MIIQAIVFLPLIGALVAGLLGRTIGHRPSEFITTGLLLIAAVLSWIVFIPVAFGDGLVGAVGDGHAAVVKVEVMRWIQVGDMDLRWILRVDTLTAIMLVVVNTVSALVHVYSIGYMEEDPHRSRFFAYLSLFTFAILILVTADNFLQMFFGWEGVGLASYLLIGFWYTKPSATAAAMKAFIVNRVGDFGFALGIFGA
;
A
#
# COMPACT_ATOMS: atom_id res chain seq x y z
N MET A 1 -5.39 -11.13 -12.05
CA MET A 1 -4.00 -11.43 -11.67
C MET A 1 -3.09 -10.19 -11.64
N ILE A 2 -3.09 -9.32 -12.67
CA ILE A 2 -2.22 -8.10 -12.68
C ILE A 2 -2.50 -7.19 -11.49
N ILE A 3 -3.75 -6.86 -11.20
CA ILE A 3 -4.14 -5.97 -10.09
C ILE A 3 -3.69 -6.54 -8.73
N GLN A 4 -3.86 -7.84 -8.52
CA GLN A 4 -3.36 -8.51 -7.31
C GLN A 4 -1.85 -8.41 -7.21
N ALA A 5 -1.12 -8.61 -8.31
CA ALA A 5 0.34 -8.46 -8.32
C ALA A 5 0.75 -7.03 -7.93
N ILE A 6 0.14 -5.99 -8.52
CA ILE A 6 0.43 -4.59 -8.20
C ILE A 6 0.31 -4.33 -6.69
N VAL A 7 -0.75 -4.84 -6.06
CA VAL A 7 -1.04 -4.57 -4.65
C VAL A 7 -0.15 -5.42 -3.72
N PHE A 8 0.09 -6.70 -4.04
CA PHE A 8 0.77 -7.61 -3.13
C PHE A 8 2.30 -7.68 -3.29
N LEU A 9 2.86 -7.23 -4.43
CA LEU A 9 4.33 -7.18 -4.59
C LEU A 9 5.04 -6.35 -3.52
N PRO A 10 4.56 -5.15 -3.13
CA PRO A 10 5.15 -4.41 -2.03
C PRO A 10 5.06 -5.13 -0.68
N LEU A 11 3.96 -5.88 -0.42
CA LEU A 11 3.83 -6.69 0.78
C LEU A 11 4.88 -7.81 0.83
N ILE A 12 5.07 -8.51 -0.29
CA ILE A 12 6.11 -9.54 -0.40
C ILE A 12 7.50 -8.93 -0.11
N GLY A 13 7.77 -7.76 -0.68
CA GLY A 13 8.99 -7.00 -0.41
C GLY A 13 9.15 -6.67 1.08
N ALA A 14 8.09 -6.17 1.72
CA ALA A 14 8.08 -5.85 3.14
C ALA A 14 8.35 -7.08 4.02
N LEU A 15 7.73 -8.22 3.71
CA LEU A 15 7.93 -9.48 4.44
C LEU A 15 9.36 -10.01 4.27
N VAL A 16 9.87 -10.03 3.04
CA VAL A 16 11.24 -10.48 2.76
C VAL A 16 12.26 -9.61 3.48
N ALA A 17 12.17 -8.29 3.36
CA ALA A 17 13.10 -7.37 4.02
C ALA A 17 12.95 -7.36 5.55
N GLY A 18 11.72 -7.48 6.07
CA GLY A 18 11.43 -7.44 7.50
C GLY A 18 11.81 -8.72 8.23
N LEU A 19 11.45 -9.87 7.68
CA LEU A 19 11.67 -11.17 8.32
C LEU A 19 13.02 -11.80 7.97
N LEU A 20 13.41 -11.71 6.70
CA LEU A 20 14.64 -12.35 6.19
C LEU A 20 15.80 -11.37 6.02
N GLY A 21 15.60 -10.07 6.22
CA GLY A 21 16.63 -9.04 6.01
C GLY A 21 17.88 -9.24 6.85
N ARG A 22 17.77 -9.86 8.04
CA ARG A 22 18.94 -10.21 8.87
C ARG A 22 19.74 -11.37 8.32
N THR A 23 19.10 -12.33 7.66
CA THR A 23 19.74 -13.55 7.12
C THR A 23 20.28 -13.33 5.72
N ILE A 24 19.55 -12.61 4.89
CA ILE A 24 19.91 -12.35 3.49
C ILE A 24 20.96 -11.22 3.39
N GLY A 25 20.96 -10.30 4.38
CA GLY A 25 21.81 -9.14 4.39
C GLY A 25 21.13 -7.88 3.84
N HIS A 26 21.76 -6.72 4.05
CA HIS A 26 21.15 -5.42 3.76
C HIS A 26 21.00 -5.14 2.26
N ARG A 27 22.06 -5.33 1.48
CA ARG A 27 22.06 -5.05 0.03
C ARG A 27 21.02 -5.87 -0.75
N PRO A 28 20.97 -7.22 -0.61
CA PRO A 28 19.93 -7.98 -1.30
C PRO A 28 18.50 -7.57 -0.91
N SER A 29 18.25 -7.23 0.35
CA SER A 29 16.93 -6.76 0.81
C SER A 29 16.51 -5.46 0.11
N GLU A 30 17.42 -4.51 -0.05
CA GLU A 30 17.20 -3.24 -0.75
C GLU A 30 16.85 -3.47 -2.23
N PHE A 31 17.61 -4.32 -2.91
CA PHE A 31 17.40 -4.60 -4.33
C PHE A 31 16.10 -5.39 -4.57
N ILE A 32 15.76 -6.35 -3.69
CA ILE A 32 14.52 -7.12 -3.80
C ILE A 32 13.32 -6.20 -3.63
N THR A 33 13.28 -5.40 -2.56
CA THR A 33 12.15 -4.50 -2.30
C THR A 33 11.99 -3.47 -3.41
N THR A 34 13.08 -2.83 -3.82
CA THR A 34 13.07 -1.84 -4.91
C THR A 34 12.67 -2.47 -6.23
N GLY A 35 13.20 -3.66 -6.56
CA GLY A 35 12.88 -4.38 -7.78
C GLY A 35 11.39 -4.78 -7.86
N LEU A 36 10.83 -5.32 -6.77
CA LEU A 36 9.41 -5.67 -6.70
C LEU A 36 8.51 -4.44 -6.88
N LEU A 37 8.92 -3.30 -6.32
CA LEU A 37 8.17 -2.07 -6.46
C LEU A 37 8.28 -1.45 -7.86
N LEU A 38 9.45 -1.53 -8.51
CA LEU A 38 9.60 -1.13 -9.92
C LEU A 38 8.72 -1.98 -10.83
N ILE A 39 8.63 -3.28 -10.59
CA ILE A 39 7.71 -4.17 -11.31
C ILE A 39 6.26 -3.72 -11.08
N ALA A 40 5.86 -3.46 -9.83
CA ALA A 40 4.52 -2.97 -9.51
C ALA A 40 4.22 -1.62 -10.21
N ALA A 41 5.19 -0.71 -10.29
CA ALA A 41 5.05 0.55 -11.01
C ALA A 41 4.82 0.33 -12.51
N VAL A 42 5.63 -0.51 -13.15
CA VAL A 42 5.45 -0.86 -14.58
C VAL A 42 4.08 -1.49 -14.83
N LEU A 43 3.65 -2.43 -13.99
CA LEU A 43 2.33 -3.06 -14.09
C LEU A 43 1.20 -2.03 -13.92
N SER A 44 1.37 -1.03 -13.06
CA SER A 44 0.39 0.06 -12.88
C SER A 44 0.25 0.90 -14.15
N TRP A 45 1.34 1.21 -14.84
CA TRP A 45 1.30 1.89 -16.13
C TRP A 45 0.62 1.05 -17.21
N ILE A 46 0.86 -0.27 -17.24
CA ILE A 46 0.19 -1.19 -18.19
C ILE A 46 -1.34 -1.20 -17.96
N VAL A 47 -1.78 -1.12 -16.71
CA VAL A 47 -3.22 -1.04 -16.38
C VAL A 47 -3.78 0.33 -16.72
N PHE A 48 -3.01 1.40 -16.54
CA PHE A 48 -3.47 2.78 -16.73
C PHE A 48 -3.60 3.19 -18.21
N ILE A 49 -2.68 2.76 -19.08
CA ILE A 49 -2.66 3.17 -20.50
C ILE A 49 -3.98 2.89 -21.21
N PRO A 50 -4.58 1.70 -21.13
CA PRO A 50 -5.90 1.44 -21.72
C PRO A 50 -7.03 2.30 -21.15
N VAL A 51 -6.95 2.63 -19.87
CA VAL A 51 -7.94 3.49 -19.19
C VAL A 51 -7.84 4.94 -19.69
N ALA A 52 -6.62 5.43 -19.92
CA ALA A 52 -6.37 6.80 -20.33
C ALA A 52 -6.65 7.07 -21.80
N PHE A 53 -6.38 6.10 -22.67
CA PHE A 53 -6.41 6.27 -24.14
C PHE A 53 -7.59 5.60 -24.85
N GLY A 54 -8.59 5.10 -24.16
CA GLY A 54 -9.91 4.88 -24.73
C GLY A 54 -10.40 3.44 -24.94
N ASP A 55 -9.57 2.43 -24.65
CA ASP A 55 -10.03 1.03 -24.78
C ASP A 55 -10.66 0.47 -23.49
N GLY A 56 -10.74 1.29 -22.44
CA GLY A 56 -11.21 0.87 -21.12
C GLY A 56 -10.30 -0.17 -20.46
N LEU A 57 -10.63 -0.57 -19.24
CA LEU A 57 -9.95 -1.72 -18.61
C LEU A 57 -10.28 -2.98 -19.39
N VAL A 58 -9.27 -3.67 -19.89
CA VAL A 58 -9.42 -4.93 -20.66
C VAL A 58 -10.25 -5.94 -19.83
N GLY A 59 -11.47 -6.22 -20.27
CA GLY A 59 -12.42 -7.12 -19.62
C GLY A 59 -13.64 -6.46 -18.99
N ALA A 60 -13.76 -5.14 -19.00
CA ALA A 60 -14.97 -4.46 -18.55
C ALA A 60 -15.85 -4.13 -19.77
N VAL A 61 -16.74 -5.03 -20.11
CA VAL A 61 -17.88 -4.77 -20.99
C VAL A 61 -18.90 -4.03 -20.13
N GLY A 62 -19.11 -2.74 -20.38
CA GLY A 62 -20.10 -1.94 -19.66
C GLY A 62 -20.63 -0.80 -20.48
N ASP A 63 -21.93 -0.74 -20.58
CA ASP A 63 -22.81 0.23 -21.23
C ASP A 63 -22.49 1.69 -20.90
N GLY A 64 -21.45 2.28 -21.49
CA GLY A 64 -21.21 3.73 -21.45
C GLY A 64 -20.84 4.34 -20.09
N HIS A 65 -20.73 3.57 -19.02
CA HIS A 65 -20.24 4.00 -17.71
C HIS A 65 -18.77 3.61 -17.52
N ALA A 66 -18.01 4.45 -16.81
CA ALA A 66 -16.61 4.18 -16.51
C ALA A 66 -16.40 2.73 -16.02
N ALA A 67 -15.64 1.95 -16.79
CA ALA A 67 -15.47 0.53 -16.54
C ALA A 67 -14.81 0.31 -15.16
N VAL A 68 -15.51 -0.36 -14.26
CA VAL A 68 -15.01 -0.72 -12.93
C VAL A 68 -14.64 -2.20 -12.93
N VAL A 69 -13.38 -2.52 -12.66
CA VAL A 69 -12.92 -3.89 -12.47
C VAL A 69 -12.89 -4.23 -11.00
N LYS A 70 -13.57 -5.30 -10.61
CA LYS A 70 -13.56 -5.85 -9.27
C LYS A 70 -12.87 -7.21 -9.28
N VAL A 71 -11.84 -7.36 -8.45
CA VAL A 71 -11.08 -8.60 -8.29
C VAL A 71 -11.25 -9.09 -6.87
N GLU A 72 -12.01 -10.15 -6.68
CA GLU A 72 -12.18 -10.80 -5.38
C GLU A 72 -10.87 -11.49 -4.99
N VAL A 73 -10.39 -11.23 -3.78
CA VAL A 73 -9.20 -11.86 -3.19
C VAL A 73 -9.61 -13.00 -2.28
N MET A 74 -10.53 -12.72 -1.35
CA MET A 74 -11.04 -13.72 -0.40
C MET A 74 -12.34 -13.25 0.27
N ARG A 75 -13.10 -14.20 0.81
CA ARG A 75 -14.15 -13.89 1.80
C ARG A 75 -13.48 -13.55 3.11
N TRP A 76 -13.89 -12.44 3.70
CA TRP A 76 -13.26 -11.95 4.92
C TRP A 76 -14.13 -12.21 6.15
N ILE A 77 -15.34 -11.65 6.16
CA ILE A 77 -16.26 -11.77 7.30
C ILE A 77 -17.63 -12.22 6.78
N GLN A 78 -18.14 -13.30 7.33
CA GLN A 78 -19.49 -13.78 7.06
C GLN A 78 -20.19 -14.04 8.39
N VAL A 79 -21.21 -13.22 8.69
CA VAL A 79 -22.02 -13.35 9.92
C VAL A 79 -23.49 -13.12 9.57
N GLY A 80 -24.29 -14.18 9.63
CA GLY A 80 -25.70 -14.12 9.22
C GLY A 80 -25.83 -13.69 7.75
N ASP A 81 -26.58 -12.61 7.49
CA ASP A 81 -26.79 -12.05 6.15
C ASP A 81 -25.65 -11.13 5.69
N MET A 82 -24.69 -10.81 6.56
CA MET A 82 -23.55 -9.95 6.24
C MET A 82 -22.43 -10.76 5.62
N ASP A 83 -22.13 -10.56 4.32
CA ASP A 83 -21.03 -11.17 3.56
C ASP A 83 -20.06 -10.07 3.11
N LEU A 84 -18.99 -9.87 3.87
CA LEU A 84 -17.92 -8.91 3.55
C LEU A 84 -16.78 -9.65 2.86
N ARG A 85 -16.49 -9.22 1.65
CA ARG A 85 -15.42 -9.77 0.83
C ARG A 85 -14.28 -8.78 0.69
N TRP A 86 -13.07 -9.30 0.62
CA TRP A 86 -11.90 -8.52 0.26
C TRP A 86 -11.83 -8.43 -1.26
N ILE A 87 -12.18 -7.27 -1.79
CA ILE A 87 -12.26 -7.00 -3.22
C ILE A 87 -11.34 -5.83 -3.55
N LEU A 88 -10.51 -6.01 -4.57
CA LEU A 88 -9.75 -4.91 -5.16
C LEU A 88 -10.58 -4.28 -6.27
N ARG A 89 -11.05 -3.07 -6.04
CA ARG A 89 -11.80 -2.27 -6.99
C ARG A 89 -10.86 -1.33 -7.71
N VAL A 90 -10.91 -1.35 -9.04
CA VAL A 90 -10.15 -0.43 -9.89
C VAL A 90 -11.12 0.27 -10.84
N ASP A 91 -11.30 1.54 -10.64
CA ASP A 91 -11.95 2.48 -11.54
C ASP A 91 -10.90 3.45 -12.13
N THR A 92 -11.33 4.43 -12.91
CA THR A 92 -10.42 5.40 -13.54
C THR A 92 -9.60 6.16 -12.49
N LEU A 93 -10.22 6.58 -11.40
CA LEU A 93 -9.53 7.30 -10.33
C LEU A 93 -8.51 6.41 -9.63
N THR A 94 -8.89 5.17 -9.32
CA THR A 94 -7.99 4.20 -8.72
C THR A 94 -6.82 3.86 -9.65
N ALA A 95 -7.05 3.72 -10.96
CA ALA A 95 -5.97 3.48 -11.93
C ALA A 95 -4.93 4.63 -11.93
N ILE A 96 -5.37 5.88 -11.87
CA ILE A 96 -4.49 7.06 -11.71
C ILE A 96 -3.70 6.96 -10.40
N MET A 97 -4.39 6.66 -9.29
CA MET A 97 -3.75 6.55 -7.98
C MET A 97 -2.74 5.40 -7.92
N LEU A 98 -3.00 4.25 -8.57
CA LEU A 98 -2.04 3.15 -8.66
C LEU A 98 -0.74 3.59 -9.35
N VAL A 99 -0.83 4.34 -10.44
CA VAL A 99 0.35 4.88 -11.14
C VAL A 99 1.10 5.87 -10.27
N VAL A 100 0.42 6.85 -9.69
CA VAL A 100 1.05 7.88 -8.85
C VAL A 100 1.76 7.24 -7.65
N VAL A 101 1.05 6.41 -6.89
CA VAL A 101 1.58 5.78 -5.68
C VAL A 101 2.77 4.89 -6.00
N ASN A 102 2.65 3.97 -6.97
CA ASN A 102 3.73 3.04 -7.28
C ASN A 102 4.94 3.74 -7.91
N THR A 103 4.73 4.73 -8.79
CA THR A 103 5.84 5.47 -9.42
C THR A 103 6.62 6.29 -8.39
N VAL A 104 5.91 7.06 -7.56
CA VAL A 104 6.57 7.86 -6.51
C VAL A 104 7.28 6.95 -5.51
N SER A 105 6.63 5.88 -5.06
CA SER A 105 7.22 4.94 -4.11
C SER A 105 8.44 4.23 -4.70
N ALA A 106 8.42 3.83 -5.98
CA ALA A 106 9.57 3.25 -6.66
C ALA A 106 10.77 4.24 -6.72
N LEU A 107 10.51 5.51 -7.05
CA LEU A 107 11.54 6.54 -7.06
C LEU A 107 12.12 6.78 -5.66
N VAL A 108 11.27 6.82 -4.64
CA VAL A 108 11.71 6.95 -3.24
C VAL A 108 12.55 5.76 -2.81
N HIS A 109 12.19 4.52 -3.20
CA HIS A 109 13.02 3.34 -2.90
C HIS A 109 14.39 3.43 -3.57
N VAL A 110 14.45 3.80 -4.85
CA VAL A 110 15.73 3.98 -5.57
C VAL A 110 16.57 5.05 -4.88
N TYR A 111 15.99 6.19 -4.55
CA TYR A 111 16.68 7.26 -3.81
C TYR A 111 17.20 6.78 -2.45
N SER A 112 16.39 6.01 -1.74
CA SER A 112 16.70 5.52 -0.39
C SER A 112 17.88 4.54 -0.35
N ILE A 113 18.23 3.88 -1.46
CA ILE A 113 19.42 3.02 -1.54
C ILE A 113 20.69 3.83 -1.19
N GLY A 114 20.85 5.01 -1.81
CA GLY A 114 21.96 5.90 -1.50
C GLY A 114 21.78 6.64 -0.16
N TYR A 115 20.55 7.10 0.14
CA TYR A 115 20.27 7.85 1.36
C TYR A 115 20.55 7.05 2.63
N MET A 116 20.25 5.75 2.64
CA MET A 116 20.40 4.87 3.80
C MET A 116 21.72 4.07 3.79
N GLU A 117 22.67 4.38 2.90
CA GLU A 117 23.87 3.56 2.69
C GLU A 117 24.74 3.40 3.96
N GLU A 118 24.74 4.39 4.82
CA GLU A 118 25.52 4.39 6.06
C GLU A 118 24.76 3.84 7.29
N ASP A 119 23.43 3.61 7.17
CA ASP A 119 22.62 3.17 8.30
C ASP A 119 22.68 1.64 8.50
N PRO A 120 22.95 1.15 9.73
CA PRO A 120 23.03 -0.28 10.01
C PRO A 120 21.67 -1.01 9.97
N HIS A 121 20.55 -0.28 9.88
CA HIS A 121 19.20 -0.85 9.91
C HIS A 121 18.44 -0.71 8.58
N ARG A 122 19.15 -0.62 7.47
CA ARG A 122 18.57 -0.43 6.12
C ARG A 122 17.43 -1.36 5.79
N SER A 123 17.60 -2.68 6.00
CA SER A 123 16.55 -3.67 5.70
C SER A 123 15.23 -3.36 6.40
N ARG A 124 15.28 -2.88 7.64
CA ARG A 124 14.09 -2.48 8.41
C ARG A 124 13.42 -1.25 7.79
N PHE A 125 14.22 -0.27 7.32
CA PHE A 125 13.68 0.91 6.64
C PHE A 125 12.93 0.53 5.37
N PHE A 126 13.55 -0.28 4.50
CA PHE A 126 12.93 -0.75 3.26
C PHE A 126 11.69 -1.62 3.50
N ALA A 127 11.68 -2.42 4.58
CA ALA A 127 10.49 -3.16 4.99
C ALA A 127 9.32 -2.22 5.34
N TYR A 128 9.57 -1.18 6.14
CA TYR A 128 8.54 -0.22 6.54
C TYR A 128 8.04 0.61 5.34
N LEU A 129 8.94 1.01 4.44
CA LEU A 129 8.60 1.79 3.27
C LEU A 129 7.74 0.96 2.29
N SER A 130 8.08 -0.31 2.09
CA SER A 130 7.28 -1.25 1.28
C SER A 130 5.93 -1.55 1.93
N LEU A 131 5.88 -1.71 3.26
CA LEU A 131 4.64 -1.90 4.01
C LEU A 131 3.72 -0.67 3.89
N PHE A 132 4.28 0.53 3.96
CA PHE A 132 3.56 1.78 3.77
C PHE A 132 2.92 1.85 2.37
N THR A 133 3.67 1.50 1.33
CA THR A 133 3.16 1.45 -0.03
C THR A 133 2.02 0.43 -0.17
N PHE A 134 2.18 -0.77 0.39
CA PHE A 134 1.12 -1.78 0.41
C PHE A 134 -0.16 -1.25 1.09
N ALA A 135 -0.03 -0.61 2.26
CA ALA A 135 -1.18 -0.07 2.99
C ALA A 135 -1.94 0.99 2.18
N ILE A 136 -1.22 1.91 1.49
CA ILE A 136 -1.85 2.87 0.58
C ILE A 136 -2.56 2.16 -0.57
N LEU A 137 -1.96 1.13 -1.17
CA LEU A 137 -2.59 0.40 -2.28
C LEU A 137 -3.87 -0.31 -1.84
N ILE A 138 -3.91 -0.92 -0.64
CA ILE A 138 -5.13 -1.48 -0.06
C ILE A 138 -6.19 -0.40 0.17
N LEU A 139 -5.78 0.77 0.66
CA LEU A 139 -6.67 1.90 0.90
C LEU A 139 -7.36 2.37 -0.40
N VAL A 140 -6.56 2.61 -1.45
CA VAL A 140 -7.08 3.18 -2.71
C VAL A 140 -7.86 2.16 -3.56
N THR A 141 -7.65 0.86 -3.34
CA THR A 141 -8.38 -0.21 -4.04
C THR A 141 -9.55 -0.78 -3.24
N ALA A 142 -9.90 -0.21 -2.09
CA ALA A 142 -10.96 -0.71 -1.24
C ALA A 142 -12.34 -0.61 -1.92
N ASP A 143 -13.12 -1.71 -1.90
CA ASP A 143 -14.50 -1.75 -2.41
C ASP A 143 -15.54 -1.50 -1.33
N ASN A 144 -15.18 -1.60 -0.06
CA ASN A 144 -16.06 -1.37 1.07
C ASN A 144 -15.36 -0.57 2.19
N PHE A 145 -16.16 0.06 3.05
CA PHE A 145 -15.66 0.93 4.12
C PHE A 145 -14.80 0.22 5.15
N LEU A 146 -15.07 -1.05 5.45
CA LEU A 146 -14.26 -1.83 6.39
C LEU A 146 -12.86 -2.12 5.83
N GLN A 147 -12.76 -2.48 4.55
CA GLN A 147 -11.48 -2.64 3.87
C GLN A 147 -10.74 -1.31 3.78
N MET A 148 -11.46 -0.22 3.49
CA MET A 148 -10.89 1.14 3.48
C MET A 148 -10.33 1.51 4.86
N PHE A 149 -11.06 1.23 5.94
CA PHE A 149 -10.60 1.46 7.30
C PHE A 149 -9.34 0.64 7.63
N PHE A 150 -9.28 -0.62 7.20
CA PHE A 150 -8.08 -1.45 7.37
C PHE A 150 -6.86 -0.85 6.66
N GLY A 151 -7.02 -0.39 5.42
CA GLY A 151 -5.96 0.31 4.68
C GLY A 151 -5.52 1.60 5.37
N TRP A 152 -6.48 2.38 5.86
CA TRP A 152 -6.25 3.61 6.60
C TRP A 152 -5.41 3.39 7.86
N GLU A 153 -5.79 2.41 8.68
CA GLU A 153 -5.05 2.00 9.87
C GLU A 153 -3.65 1.50 9.52
N GLY A 154 -3.52 0.74 8.43
CA GLY A 154 -2.22 0.27 7.92
C GLY A 154 -1.28 1.40 7.55
N VAL A 155 -1.78 2.46 6.90
CA VAL A 155 -1.02 3.67 6.57
C VAL A 155 -0.58 4.39 7.85
N GLY A 156 -1.48 4.55 8.82
CA GLY A 156 -1.18 5.14 10.12
C GLY A 156 -0.08 4.40 10.87
N LEU A 157 -0.17 3.07 10.91
CA LEU A 157 0.84 2.23 11.55
C LEU A 157 2.20 2.31 10.85
N ALA A 158 2.22 2.17 9.52
CA ALA A 158 3.47 2.22 8.76
C ALA A 158 4.14 3.61 8.85
N SER A 159 3.34 4.67 8.85
CA SER A 159 3.81 6.05 9.07
C SER A 159 4.44 6.20 10.46
N TYR A 160 3.80 5.69 11.50
CA TYR A 160 4.36 5.67 12.86
C TYR A 160 5.73 4.98 12.90
N LEU A 161 5.86 3.82 12.25
CA LEU A 161 7.11 3.05 12.20
C LEU A 161 8.22 3.79 11.43
N LEU A 162 7.87 4.53 10.37
CA LEU A 162 8.82 5.32 9.59
C LEU A 162 9.27 6.59 10.34
N ILE A 163 8.35 7.32 10.96
CA ILE A 163 8.68 8.52 11.77
C ILE A 163 9.55 8.12 12.95
N GLY A 164 9.22 7.03 13.63
CA GLY A 164 9.95 6.48 14.76
C GLY A 164 11.15 5.60 14.39
N PHE A 165 11.60 5.63 13.12
CA PHE A 165 12.66 4.76 12.63
C PHE A 165 13.94 4.84 13.50
N TRP A 166 14.39 6.04 13.81
CA TRP A 166 15.49 6.30 14.73
C TRP A 166 14.98 6.41 16.20
N TYR A 167 14.44 5.32 16.71
CA TYR A 167 13.82 5.25 18.04
C TYR A 167 14.75 5.62 19.20
N THR A 168 16.06 5.63 18.97
CA THR A 168 17.07 6.09 19.95
C THR A 168 17.10 7.61 20.10
N LYS A 169 16.50 8.36 19.15
CA LYS A 169 16.41 9.82 19.21
C LYS A 169 15.10 10.21 19.90
N PRO A 170 15.13 10.89 21.08
CA PRO A 170 13.90 11.29 21.79
C PRO A 170 12.94 12.14 20.96
N SER A 171 13.48 12.99 20.07
CA SER A 171 12.69 13.83 19.19
C SER A 171 11.89 12.99 18.16
N ALA A 172 12.48 11.94 17.60
CA ALA A 172 11.81 11.04 16.65
C ALA A 172 10.72 10.23 17.34
N THR A 173 10.98 9.72 18.55
CA THR A 173 10.00 8.97 19.36
C THR A 173 8.82 9.84 19.74
N ALA A 174 9.07 11.09 20.18
CA ALA A 174 8.01 12.04 20.52
C ALA A 174 7.16 12.40 19.30
N ALA A 175 7.79 12.61 18.13
CA ALA A 175 7.10 12.89 16.88
C ALA A 175 6.23 11.70 16.43
N ALA A 176 6.76 10.48 16.53
CA ALA A 176 6.02 9.25 16.19
C ALA A 176 4.80 9.07 17.11
N MET A 177 4.97 9.24 18.43
CA MET A 177 3.85 9.17 19.39
C MET A 177 2.79 10.23 19.09
N LYS A 178 3.20 11.48 18.80
CA LYS A 178 2.28 12.55 18.45
C LYS A 178 1.48 12.20 17.19
N ALA A 179 2.16 11.75 16.13
CA ALA A 179 1.50 11.33 14.88
C ALA A 179 0.50 10.20 15.12
N PHE A 180 0.87 9.19 15.91
CA PHE A 180 -0.01 8.07 16.24
C PHE A 180 -1.25 8.50 17.00
N ILE A 181 -1.12 9.33 18.04
CA ILE A 181 -2.26 9.82 18.83
C ILE A 181 -3.22 10.66 17.98
N VAL A 182 -2.66 11.56 17.15
CA VAL A 182 -3.49 12.41 16.27
C VAL A 182 -4.25 11.56 15.25
N ASN A 183 -3.61 10.56 14.66
CA ASN A 183 -4.29 9.61 13.75
C ASN A 183 -5.43 8.88 14.47
N ARG A 184 -5.24 8.43 15.72
CA ARG A 184 -6.31 7.74 16.49
C ARG A 184 -7.56 8.56 16.68
N VAL A 185 -7.44 9.87 16.83
CA VAL A 185 -8.61 10.76 16.89
C VAL A 185 -9.36 10.75 15.54
N GLY A 186 -8.61 10.77 14.42
CA GLY A 186 -9.19 10.63 13.09
C GLY A 186 -9.85 9.26 12.85
N ASP A 187 -9.21 8.19 13.33
CA ASP A 187 -9.69 6.80 13.21
C ASP A 187 -11.03 6.62 13.95
N PHE A 188 -11.17 7.23 15.13
CA PHE A 188 -12.42 7.22 15.87
C PHE A 188 -13.55 7.92 15.10
N GLY A 189 -13.26 9.09 14.51
CA GLY A 189 -14.23 9.80 13.67
C GLY A 189 -14.60 8.98 12.41
N PHE A 190 -13.64 8.31 11.78
CA PHE A 190 -13.89 7.46 10.62
C PHE A 190 -14.77 6.24 11.00
N ALA A 191 -14.45 5.57 12.11
CA ALA A 191 -15.26 4.46 12.61
C ALA A 191 -16.73 4.86 12.90
N LEU A 192 -16.95 6.03 13.51
CA LEU A 192 -18.30 6.57 13.70
C LEU A 192 -19.02 6.84 12.38
N GLY A 193 -18.30 7.33 11.36
CA GLY A 193 -18.82 7.51 10.01
C GLY A 193 -19.27 6.18 9.37
N ILE A 194 -18.50 5.12 9.55
CA ILE A 194 -18.84 3.77 9.06
C ILE A 194 -20.10 3.24 9.73
N PHE A 195 -20.26 3.44 11.04
CA PHE A 195 -21.47 3.00 11.78
C PHE A 195 -22.72 3.80 11.42
N GLY A 196 -22.55 5.01 10.87
CA GLY A 196 -23.67 5.86 10.45
C GLY A 196 -24.07 5.68 8.98
N ALA A 197 -23.32 4.92 8.19
CA ALA A 197 -23.56 4.68 6.77
C ALA A 197 -24.26 3.34 6.51
#